data_fe77f1a761cd6002671de6fbef4a7978
#
_entry.id   fe77f1a761cd6002671de6fbef4a7978
#
_cell.length_a   1.000
_cell.length_b   1.000
_cell.length_c   1.000
_cell.angle_alpha   90.00
_cell.angle_beta   90.00
_cell.angle_gamma   90.00
#
_symmetry.space_group_name_H-M   'P 1'
#
loop_
_entity.id
_entity.type
_entity.pdbx_description
1 polymer ?
#
loop_
_entity_poly.entity_id
_entity_poly.type
_entity_poly.pdbx_seq_one_letter_code
_entity_poly.pdbx_strand_id
1 'polypeptide(L)'
;NSSPGGLMMMIDLNADLGEGAASDAELLTLVSSANIACGFHAGDAGMMLTCARAALQNGVAVGAHPSFPDRDNFGRTAMQLLPETVYAQTLYQIGALSAIVQAEGGVLRHVKPHGMLYNQAAKDPALADAIAKAVFAVNPTLILVGLAGSELIRAGVRHGLATRQEVFADRGYQDDGRLVPR
;
A
#
# COMPACT_ATOMS: atom_id res chain seq x y z
N ASN A 1 11.91 -23.14 12.96
CA ASN A 1 11.95 -22.73 13.26
C ASN A 1 11.93 -22.50 13.74
N SER A 2 12.19 -22.71 13.94
CA SER A 2 12.27 -22.32 14.30
C SER A 2 12.41 -22.01 14.81
N SER A 3 12.87 -22.12 14.96
CA SER A 3 13.10 -21.59 15.24
C SER A 3 13.19 -21.00 15.67
N PRO A 4 13.73 -21.48 16.02
CA PRO A 4 13.87 -20.42 16.62
C PRO A 4 13.75 -19.55 15.75
N GLY A 5 14.33 -19.91 15.19
CA GLY A 5 14.32 -19.06 14.18
C GLY A 5 12.96 -18.64 14.00
N GLY A 6 12.16 -19.53 14.02
CA GLY A 6 10.85 -19.21 13.72
C GLY A 6 10.43 -17.91 14.24
N LEU A 7 10.78 -17.55 15.40
CA LEU A 7 10.24 -16.40 15.90
C LEU A 7 10.74 -15.25 15.30
N MET A 8 11.89 -15.31 14.96
CA MET A 8 12.47 -14.21 14.41
C MET A 8 11.85 -13.97 13.18
N MET A 9 11.21 -14.82 12.73
CA MET A 9 10.58 -14.75 11.52
C MET A 9 9.49 -13.77 11.71
N MET A 10 9.40 -13.23 12.81
CA MET A 10 8.40 -12.24 13.06
C MET A 10 8.67 -10.99 12.29
N ILE A 11 9.79 -10.88 11.64
CA ILE A 11 10.03 -9.72 10.80
C ILE A 11 9.05 -9.74 9.64
N ASP A 12 8.29 -8.67 9.50
CA ASP A 12 7.33 -8.54 8.41
C ASP A 12 8.06 -7.89 7.23
N LEU A 13 8.38 -8.70 6.23
CA LEU A 13 9.02 -8.20 5.02
C LEU A 13 7.95 -7.89 3.99
N ASN A 14 7.98 -6.66 3.50
CA ASN A 14 6.96 -6.13 2.60
C ASN A 14 7.61 -5.70 1.28
N ALA A 15 7.03 -6.07 0.16
CA ALA A 15 7.56 -5.71 -1.16
C ALA A 15 6.50 -5.08 -2.04
N ASP A 16 6.91 -4.20 -2.94
CA ASP A 16 6.03 -3.59 -3.93
C ASP A 16 6.14 -4.38 -5.23
N LEU A 17 5.01 -4.81 -5.78
CA LEU A 17 4.94 -5.61 -6.99
C LEU A 17 4.15 -4.91 -8.07
N GLY A 18 4.31 -5.38 -9.29
CA GLY A 18 3.54 -4.87 -10.42
C GLY A 18 4.02 -3.53 -10.90
N GLU A 19 5.24 -3.15 -10.51
CA GLU A 19 5.81 -1.87 -10.89
C GLU A 19 6.88 -2.01 -11.96
N GLY A 20 6.96 -3.19 -12.59
CA GLY A 20 7.90 -3.42 -13.67
C GLY A 20 9.25 -3.99 -13.23
N ALA A 21 9.39 -4.36 -11.98
CA ALA A 21 10.65 -4.93 -11.52
C ALA A 21 10.81 -6.35 -12.03
N ALA A 22 11.94 -6.64 -12.65
CA ALA A 22 12.19 -7.97 -13.19
C ALA A 22 12.32 -9.03 -12.10
N SER A 23 12.57 -8.59 -10.86
CA SER A 23 12.78 -9.50 -9.75
C SER A 23 11.54 -9.80 -8.91
N ASP A 24 10.34 -9.41 -9.37
CA ASP A 24 9.12 -9.62 -8.59
C ASP A 24 8.97 -11.07 -8.15
N ALA A 25 9.22 -12.02 -9.05
CA ALA A 25 9.05 -13.44 -8.71
C ALA A 25 10.02 -13.89 -7.61
N GLU A 26 11.23 -13.37 -7.62
CA GLU A 26 12.21 -13.75 -6.62
C GLU A 26 11.88 -13.11 -5.27
N LEU A 27 11.39 -11.88 -5.29
CA LEU A 27 11.04 -11.19 -4.06
C LEU A 27 9.96 -11.92 -3.30
N LEU A 28 9.02 -12.55 -4.01
CA LEU A 28 7.92 -13.26 -3.37
C LEU A 28 8.36 -14.43 -2.51
N THR A 29 9.55 -14.95 -2.71
CA THR A 29 10.04 -16.06 -1.89
C THR A 29 10.61 -15.56 -0.56
N LEU A 30 10.82 -14.24 -0.42
CA LEU A 30 11.48 -13.66 0.74
C LEU A 30 10.58 -12.76 1.60
N VAL A 31 9.38 -12.46 1.13
CA VAL A 31 8.52 -11.50 1.83
C VAL A 31 7.28 -12.14 2.42
N SER A 32 6.71 -11.50 3.42
CA SER A 32 5.47 -11.97 4.05
C SER A 32 4.26 -11.19 3.54
N SER A 33 4.46 -10.04 2.94
CA SER A 33 3.37 -9.27 2.35
C SER A 33 3.84 -8.52 1.11
N ALA A 34 2.90 -8.19 0.24
CA ALA A 34 3.18 -7.48 -1.00
C ALA A 34 2.13 -6.44 -1.28
N ASN A 35 2.55 -5.28 -1.77
CA ASN A 35 1.66 -4.22 -2.23
C ASN A 35 1.65 -4.26 -3.75
N ILE A 36 0.46 -4.42 -4.34
CA ILE A 36 0.35 -4.56 -5.79
C ILE A 36 -0.15 -3.25 -6.40
N ALA A 37 0.62 -2.72 -7.35
CA ALA A 37 0.26 -1.51 -8.09
C ALA A 37 -1.08 -1.71 -8.79
N CYS A 38 -1.90 -0.67 -8.78
CA CYS A 38 -3.29 -0.74 -9.24
C CYS A 38 -3.54 0.03 -10.55
N GLY A 39 -2.50 0.22 -11.34
CA GLY A 39 -2.64 0.77 -12.68
C GLY A 39 -2.48 2.27 -12.82
N PHE A 40 -2.48 3.02 -11.72
CA PHE A 40 -2.38 4.48 -11.80
C PHE A 40 -0.95 4.99 -11.87
N HIS A 41 -0.03 4.38 -11.16
CA HIS A 41 1.38 4.74 -11.29
C HIS A 41 2.17 3.70 -12.07
N ALA A 42 1.69 2.47 -12.10
CA ALA A 42 2.34 1.37 -12.78
C ALA A 42 1.38 0.20 -12.89
N GLY A 43 1.71 -0.76 -13.72
CA GLY A 43 0.91 -1.98 -13.85
C GLY A 43 -0.31 -1.82 -14.74
N ASP A 44 -1.04 -2.89 -14.88
CA ASP A 44 -2.30 -2.95 -15.63
C ASP A 44 -3.09 -4.15 -15.13
N ALA A 45 -4.24 -4.39 -15.73
CA ALA A 45 -5.12 -5.49 -15.29
C ALA A 45 -4.43 -6.85 -15.34
N GLY A 46 -3.70 -7.11 -16.42
CA GLY A 46 -2.98 -8.38 -16.57
C GLY A 46 -1.88 -8.56 -15.54
N MET A 47 -1.14 -7.49 -15.26
CA MET A 47 -0.08 -7.53 -14.27
C MET A 47 -0.64 -7.70 -12.86
N MET A 48 -1.77 -7.04 -12.56
CA MET A 48 -2.44 -7.21 -11.27
C MET A 48 -2.84 -8.67 -11.07
N LEU A 49 -3.41 -9.29 -12.10
CA LEU A 49 -3.81 -10.69 -12.03
C LEU A 49 -2.60 -11.60 -11.83
N THR A 50 -1.53 -11.39 -12.59
CA THR A 50 -0.31 -12.19 -12.49
C THR A 50 0.33 -12.05 -11.10
N CYS A 51 0.42 -10.83 -10.59
CA CYS A 51 1.00 -10.58 -9.27
C CYS A 51 0.14 -11.19 -8.15
N ALA A 52 -1.18 -11.06 -8.25
CA ALA A 52 -2.08 -11.63 -7.25
C ALA A 52 -1.95 -13.15 -7.20
N ARG A 53 -1.93 -13.81 -8.36
CA ARG A 53 -1.75 -15.25 -8.45
C ARG A 53 -0.45 -15.70 -7.81
N ALA A 54 0.65 -15.03 -8.19
CA ALA A 54 1.97 -15.38 -7.67
C ALA A 54 2.05 -15.20 -6.16
N ALA A 55 1.52 -14.09 -5.65
CA ALA A 55 1.54 -13.82 -4.22
C ALA A 55 0.73 -14.88 -3.45
N LEU A 56 -0.46 -15.20 -3.93
CA LEU A 56 -1.30 -16.21 -3.27
C LEU A 56 -0.66 -17.59 -3.32
N GLN A 57 -0.02 -17.95 -4.42
CA GLN A 57 0.67 -19.22 -4.55
C GLN A 57 1.85 -19.34 -3.58
N ASN A 58 2.44 -18.23 -3.21
CA ASN A 58 3.57 -18.19 -2.29
C ASN A 58 3.15 -17.93 -0.84
N GLY A 59 1.85 -17.88 -0.57
CA GLY A 59 1.36 -17.64 0.79
C GLY A 59 1.62 -16.23 1.29
N VAL A 60 1.78 -15.27 0.38
CA VAL A 60 2.10 -13.90 0.72
C VAL A 60 0.81 -13.09 0.88
N ALA A 61 0.72 -12.29 1.92
CA ALA A 61 -0.42 -11.42 2.14
C ALA A 61 -0.45 -10.32 1.06
N VAL A 62 -1.61 -10.10 0.47
CA VAL A 62 -1.75 -9.17 -0.66
C VAL A 62 -2.40 -7.88 -0.21
N GLY A 63 -1.80 -6.76 -0.57
CA GLY A 63 -2.34 -5.43 -0.33
C GLY A 63 -2.39 -4.60 -1.60
N ALA A 64 -3.22 -3.57 -1.59
CA ALA A 64 -3.34 -2.64 -2.70
C ALA A 64 -2.41 -1.45 -2.49
N HIS A 65 -1.85 -0.97 -3.58
CA HIS A 65 -0.88 0.13 -3.59
C HIS A 65 -1.39 1.26 -4.51
N PRO A 66 -2.49 1.92 -4.11
CA PRO A 66 -3.10 2.96 -4.97
C PRO A 66 -2.26 4.23 -4.98
N SER A 67 -2.38 4.99 -6.06
CA SER A 67 -1.63 6.22 -6.21
C SER A 67 -2.45 7.31 -6.91
N PHE A 68 -1.85 8.49 -7.02
CA PHE A 68 -2.35 9.51 -7.92
C PHE A 68 -2.22 9.01 -9.37
N PRO A 69 -3.05 9.52 -10.30
CA PRO A 69 -2.99 9.12 -11.70
C PRO A 69 -1.81 9.81 -12.40
N ASP A 70 -0.62 9.27 -12.18
CA ASP A 70 0.63 9.92 -12.61
C ASP A 70 1.62 8.85 -13.07
N ARG A 71 1.26 8.14 -14.13
CA ARG A 71 2.13 7.08 -14.66
C ARG A 71 3.46 7.60 -15.16
N ASP A 72 3.45 8.78 -15.77
CA ASP A 72 4.66 9.36 -16.35
C ASP A 72 5.75 9.62 -15.33
N ASN A 73 5.37 9.89 -14.09
CA ASN A 73 6.33 10.17 -13.04
C ASN A 73 6.19 9.18 -11.88
N PHE A 74 5.67 8.00 -12.18
CA PHE A 74 5.57 6.90 -11.23
C PHE A 74 4.83 7.27 -9.93
N GLY A 75 3.84 8.14 -10.03
CA GLY A 75 3.05 8.55 -8.87
C GLY A 75 3.76 9.48 -7.91
N ARG A 76 4.85 10.11 -8.34
CA ARG A 76 5.66 10.95 -7.45
C ARG A 76 5.42 12.44 -7.61
N THR A 77 4.47 12.82 -8.47
CA THR A 77 4.12 14.22 -8.66
C THR A 77 3.06 14.64 -7.64
N ALA A 78 3.28 15.77 -6.98
CA ALA A 78 2.29 16.34 -6.07
C ALA A 78 1.06 16.77 -6.86
N MET A 79 -0.11 16.46 -6.35
CA MET A 79 -1.36 16.82 -7.00
C MET A 79 -2.33 17.44 -6.02
N GLN A 80 -3.12 18.42 -6.51
CA GLN A 80 -4.15 19.07 -5.73
C GLN A 80 -5.50 18.64 -6.31
N LEU A 81 -5.99 17.49 -5.85
CA LEU A 81 -7.26 16.95 -6.31
C LEU A 81 -8.31 17.12 -5.22
N LEU A 82 -9.56 17.25 -5.62
CA LEU A 82 -10.65 17.31 -4.66
C LEU A 82 -10.74 16.00 -3.88
N PRO A 83 -11.09 16.05 -2.60
CA PRO A 83 -11.23 14.83 -1.81
C PRO A 83 -12.16 13.80 -2.45
N GLU A 84 -13.26 14.24 -3.07
CA GLU A 84 -14.18 13.33 -3.74
C GLU A 84 -13.52 12.62 -4.91
N THR A 85 -12.68 13.31 -5.66
CA THR A 85 -11.93 12.71 -6.76
C THR A 85 -10.96 11.65 -6.23
N VAL A 86 -10.26 11.96 -5.16
CA VAL A 86 -9.33 11.01 -4.55
C VAL A 86 -10.07 9.80 -4.00
N TYR A 87 -11.22 10.04 -3.38
CA TYR A 87 -12.06 8.95 -2.90
C TYR A 87 -12.44 8.00 -4.06
N ALA A 88 -12.93 8.56 -5.16
CA ALA A 88 -13.35 7.77 -6.32
C ALA A 88 -12.18 7.00 -6.93
N GLN A 89 -11.04 7.66 -7.10
CA GLN A 89 -9.85 7.02 -7.68
C GLN A 89 -9.31 5.90 -6.79
N THR A 90 -9.29 6.13 -5.48
CA THR A 90 -8.81 5.14 -4.53
C THR A 90 -9.76 3.95 -4.46
N LEU A 91 -11.04 4.22 -4.42
CA LEU A 91 -12.08 3.18 -4.42
C LEU A 91 -11.96 2.30 -5.67
N TYR A 92 -11.78 2.92 -6.82
CA TYR A 92 -11.62 2.24 -8.09
C TYR A 92 -10.40 1.31 -8.06
N GLN A 93 -9.27 1.80 -7.63
CA GLN A 93 -8.03 1.03 -7.61
C GLN A 93 -8.10 -0.15 -6.65
N ILE A 94 -8.55 0.09 -5.43
CA ILE A 94 -8.65 -0.96 -4.42
C ILE A 94 -9.73 -1.96 -4.82
N GLY A 95 -10.87 -1.48 -5.31
CA GLY A 95 -11.96 -2.35 -5.73
C GLY A 95 -11.56 -3.29 -6.84
N ALA A 96 -10.81 -2.79 -7.83
CA ALA A 96 -10.33 -3.61 -8.92
C ALA A 96 -9.42 -4.74 -8.42
N LEU A 97 -8.46 -4.41 -7.58
CA LEU A 97 -7.56 -5.43 -7.06
C LEU A 97 -8.28 -6.39 -6.12
N SER A 98 -9.19 -5.89 -5.30
CA SER A 98 -9.97 -6.73 -4.39
C SER A 98 -10.75 -7.79 -5.17
N ALA A 99 -11.37 -7.40 -6.28
CA ALA A 99 -12.12 -8.33 -7.12
C ALA A 99 -11.20 -9.38 -7.74
N ILE A 100 -10.02 -8.96 -8.20
CA ILE A 100 -9.05 -9.87 -8.81
C ILE A 100 -8.55 -10.89 -7.78
N VAL A 101 -8.20 -10.43 -6.59
CA VAL A 101 -7.71 -11.31 -5.52
C VAL A 101 -8.79 -12.30 -5.12
N GLN A 102 -10.03 -11.83 -5.00
CA GLN A 102 -11.14 -12.68 -4.63
C GLN A 102 -11.41 -13.75 -5.70
N ALA A 103 -11.33 -13.38 -6.97
CA ALA A 103 -11.51 -14.33 -8.06
C ALA A 103 -10.45 -15.43 -8.05
N GLU A 104 -9.27 -15.13 -7.53
CA GLU A 104 -8.18 -16.11 -7.44
C GLU A 104 -8.21 -16.89 -6.11
N GLY A 105 -9.27 -16.74 -5.33
CA GLY A 105 -9.44 -17.50 -4.10
C GLY A 105 -8.80 -16.90 -2.86
N GLY A 106 -8.32 -15.67 -2.94
CA GLY A 106 -7.69 -15.01 -1.82
C GLY A 106 -8.53 -13.88 -1.25
N VAL A 107 -7.96 -13.17 -0.31
CA VAL A 107 -8.58 -12.02 0.35
C VAL A 107 -7.57 -10.88 0.39
N LEU A 108 -8.00 -9.71 -0.06
CA LEU A 108 -7.16 -8.51 0.06
C LEU A 108 -7.05 -8.15 1.54
N ARG A 109 -5.84 -7.90 2.01
CA ARG A 109 -5.58 -7.73 3.45
C ARG A 109 -5.32 -6.30 3.88
N HIS A 110 -4.64 -5.53 3.06
CA HIS A 110 -4.22 -4.18 3.46
C HIS A 110 -4.16 -3.24 2.28
N VAL A 111 -4.04 -1.95 2.61
CA VAL A 111 -3.89 -0.89 1.61
C VAL A 111 -2.77 0.02 2.08
N LYS A 112 -1.81 0.27 1.19
CA LYS A 112 -0.73 1.22 1.45
C LYS A 112 -0.64 2.15 0.25
N PRO A 113 -0.99 3.44 0.41
CA PRO A 113 -0.86 4.40 -0.70
C PRO A 113 0.59 4.47 -1.18
N HIS A 114 0.75 4.79 -2.47
CA HIS A 114 2.06 4.87 -3.10
C HIS A 114 2.50 6.31 -3.32
N GLY A 115 3.80 6.54 -3.18
CA GLY A 115 4.46 7.75 -3.64
C GLY A 115 3.92 9.03 -3.02
N MET A 116 3.60 10.01 -3.86
CA MET A 116 3.16 11.31 -3.35
C MET A 116 1.81 11.24 -2.64
N LEU A 117 0.94 10.30 -3.03
CA LEU A 117 -0.33 10.11 -2.33
C LEU A 117 -0.06 9.74 -0.86
N TYR A 118 0.89 8.85 -0.62
CA TYR A 118 1.30 8.47 0.73
C TYR A 118 1.86 9.68 1.49
N ASN A 119 2.76 10.43 0.84
CA ASN A 119 3.42 11.56 1.49
C ASN A 119 2.46 12.71 1.78
N GLN A 120 1.59 13.05 0.84
CA GLN A 120 0.63 14.12 1.06
C GLN A 120 -0.43 13.74 2.09
N ALA A 121 -0.89 12.49 2.08
CA ALA A 121 -1.89 12.03 3.04
C ALA A 121 -1.35 12.01 4.46
N ALA A 122 -0.04 11.95 4.63
CA ALA A 122 0.55 12.00 5.96
C ALA A 122 0.29 13.35 6.64
N LYS A 123 0.11 14.41 5.85
CA LYS A 123 -0.01 15.78 6.38
C LYS A 123 -1.37 16.42 6.11
N ASP A 124 -2.16 15.89 5.20
CA ASP A 124 -3.41 16.51 4.77
C ASP A 124 -4.61 15.71 5.29
N PRO A 125 -5.32 16.23 6.29
CA PRO A 125 -6.45 15.50 6.88
C PRO A 125 -7.58 15.20 5.89
N ALA A 126 -7.88 16.11 4.97
CA ALA A 126 -8.96 15.92 4.01
C ALA A 126 -8.62 14.80 3.02
N LEU A 127 -7.37 14.79 2.57
CA LEU A 127 -6.89 13.75 1.66
C LEU A 127 -6.87 12.40 2.37
N ALA A 128 -6.36 12.37 3.58
CA ALA A 128 -6.31 11.17 4.40
C ALA A 128 -7.71 10.60 4.62
N ASP A 129 -8.67 11.47 4.91
CA ASP A 129 -10.05 11.06 5.15
C ASP A 129 -10.66 10.42 3.91
N ALA A 130 -10.41 11.00 2.73
CA ALA A 130 -10.91 10.45 1.47
C ALA A 130 -10.37 9.04 1.22
N ILE A 131 -9.09 8.83 1.50
CA ILE A 131 -8.47 7.51 1.35
C ILE A 131 -9.08 6.50 2.33
N ALA A 132 -9.17 6.87 3.60
CA ALA A 132 -9.72 5.97 4.62
C ALA A 132 -11.16 5.60 4.32
N LYS A 133 -11.95 6.57 3.85
CA LYS A 133 -13.34 6.33 3.47
C LYS A 133 -13.43 5.31 2.35
N ALA A 134 -12.56 5.42 1.35
CA ALA A 134 -12.52 4.49 0.22
C ALA A 134 -12.16 3.08 0.69
N VAL A 135 -11.16 2.97 1.55
CA VAL A 135 -10.71 1.68 2.08
C VAL A 135 -11.87 1.00 2.83
N PHE A 136 -12.53 1.75 3.72
CA PHE A 136 -13.63 1.22 4.50
C PHE A 136 -14.79 0.79 3.60
N ALA A 137 -15.06 1.55 2.55
CA ALA A 137 -16.14 1.24 1.61
C ALA A 137 -15.89 -0.05 0.84
N VAL A 138 -14.63 -0.37 0.54
CA VAL A 138 -14.32 -1.64 -0.12
C VAL A 138 -14.49 -2.79 0.86
N ASN A 139 -13.89 -2.69 2.04
CA ASN A 139 -14.00 -3.73 3.06
C ASN A 139 -13.52 -3.17 4.40
N PRO A 140 -14.40 -3.11 5.40
CA PRO A 140 -14.01 -2.55 6.70
C PRO A 140 -12.98 -3.38 7.46
N THR A 141 -12.64 -4.58 6.99
CA THR A 141 -11.62 -5.41 7.64
C THR A 141 -10.22 -5.14 7.08
N LEU A 142 -10.09 -4.29 6.06
CA LEU A 142 -8.79 -3.94 5.50
C LEU A 142 -7.95 -3.17 6.52
N ILE A 143 -6.64 -3.42 6.49
CA ILE A 143 -5.69 -2.69 7.32
C ILE A 143 -5.14 -1.53 6.51
N LEU A 144 -5.23 -0.32 7.05
CA LEU A 144 -4.66 0.85 6.39
C LEU A 144 -3.25 1.08 6.91
N VAL A 145 -2.29 1.05 5.99
CA VAL A 145 -0.87 1.21 6.33
C VAL A 145 -0.44 2.63 6.01
N GLY A 146 0.18 3.29 6.95
CA GLY A 146 0.64 4.66 6.77
C GLY A 146 1.80 5.01 7.68
N LEU A 147 2.34 6.20 7.48
CA LEU A 147 3.45 6.69 8.29
C LEU A 147 3.01 6.90 9.73
N ALA A 148 3.85 6.49 10.66
CA ALA A 148 3.57 6.63 12.10
C ALA A 148 3.24 8.09 12.44
N GLY A 149 2.17 8.28 13.19
CA GLY A 149 1.74 9.61 13.63
C GLY A 149 1.13 10.47 12.54
N SER A 150 0.85 9.91 11.36
CA SER A 150 0.33 10.68 10.23
C SER A 150 -1.17 10.91 10.31
N GLU A 151 -1.63 11.86 9.49
CA GLU A 151 -3.07 12.09 9.33
C GLU A 151 -3.75 10.87 8.73
N LEU A 152 -3.05 10.09 7.91
CA LEU A 152 -3.62 8.88 7.34
C LEU A 152 -3.97 7.86 8.42
N ILE A 153 -3.09 7.67 9.38
CA ILE A 153 -3.35 6.76 10.51
C ILE A 153 -4.54 7.28 11.32
N ARG A 154 -4.57 8.58 11.61
CA ARG A 154 -5.69 9.16 12.35
C ARG A 154 -7.02 8.98 11.61
N ALA A 155 -7.01 9.17 10.30
CA ALA A 155 -8.20 8.96 9.48
C ALA A 155 -8.65 7.50 9.50
N GLY A 156 -7.70 6.56 9.43
CA GLY A 156 -8.02 5.15 9.54
C GLY A 156 -8.74 4.83 10.84
N VAL A 157 -8.23 5.34 11.94
CA VAL A 157 -8.85 5.15 13.26
C VAL A 157 -10.25 5.76 13.29
N ARG A 158 -10.40 6.99 12.77
CA ARG A 158 -11.73 7.65 12.75
C ARG A 158 -12.77 6.84 11.98
N HIS A 159 -12.36 6.18 10.91
CA HIS A 159 -13.27 5.39 10.09
C HIS A 159 -13.45 3.95 10.59
N GLY A 160 -12.81 3.59 11.68
CA GLY A 160 -12.96 2.25 12.25
C GLY A 160 -12.11 1.18 11.61
N LEU A 161 -11.06 1.57 10.89
CA LEU A 161 -10.16 0.61 10.24
C LEU A 161 -9.04 0.20 11.20
N ALA A 162 -8.57 -1.02 11.07
CA ALA A 162 -7.30 -1.40 11.67
C ALA A 162 -6.20 -0.64 10.93
N THR A 163 -5.17 -0.22 11.64
CA THR A 163 -4.08 0.53 11.04
C THR A 163 -2.75 -0.12 11.38
N ARG A 164 -1.77 0.07 10.49
CA ARG A 164 -0.40 -0.36 10.73
C ARG A 164 0.49 0.84 10.46
N GLN A 165 1.27 1.23 11.46
CA GLN A 165 2.14 2.39 11.34
C GLN A 165 3.52 1.97 10.89
N GLU A 166 4.04 2.67 9.87
CA GLU A 166 5.39 2.45 9.41
C GLU A 166 6.33 3.44 10.07
N VAL A 167 7.43 2.93 10.59
CA VAL A 167 8.49 3.75 11.15
C VAL A 167 9.72 3.47 10.31
N PHE A 168 10.25 4.50 9.67
CA PHE A 168 11.45 4.32 8.89
C PHE A 168 12.64 4.33 9.83
N ALA A 169 13.31 3.21 9.90
CA ALA A 169 14.46 3.07 10.76
C ALA A 169 15.54 4.02 10.29
N ASP A 170 16.33 4.43 11.20
CA ASP A 170 17.50 5.22 10.99
C ASP A 170 17.93 5.41 9.56
N ARG A 171 17.36 6.35 8.89
CA ARG A 171 17.77 6.73 7.56
C ARG A 171 18.56 8.02 7.60
N GLY A 172 19.06 8.35 8.78
CA GLY A 172 19.81 9.55 8.92
C GLY A 172 18.95 10.80 8.86
N TYR A 173 18.13 11.01 9.87
CA TYR A 173 17.40 12.26 9.97
C TYR A 173 18.39 13.35 10.41
N GLN A 174 18.20 14.53 9.85
CA GLN A 174 19.00 15.67 10.27
C GLN A 174 18.42 16.23 11.56
N ASP A 175 19.17 17.12 12.23
CA ASP A 175 18.71 17.72 13.47
C ASP A 175 17.39 18.45 13.33
N ASP A 176 17.07 18.93 12.13
CA ASP A 176 15.81 19.62 11.89
C ASP A 176 14.67 18.65 11.55
N GLY A 177 14.91 17.37 11.62
CA GLY A 177 13.88 16.37 11.37
C GLY A 177 13.76 15.94 9.92
N ARG A 178 14.52 16.52 9.00
CA ARG A 178 14.45 16.10 7.60
C ARG A 178 15.31 14.88 7.37
N LEU A 179 14.91 14.08 6.38
CA LEU A 179 15.74 12.93 6.02
C LEU A 179 17.03 13.39 5.36
N VAL A 180 18.11 12.76 5.72
CA VAL A 180 19.40 13.02 5.09
C VAL A 180 19.43 12.19 3.80
N PRO A 181 19.77 12.78 2.66
CA PRO A 181 19.87 12.04 1.40
C PRO A 181 20.89 10.93 1.51
N ARG A 182 20.62 9.84 0.83
CA ARG A 182 21.55 8.71 0.84
C ARG A 182 22.53 8.76 -0.27
#